data_d8dc59b74ca3971f40d5e55860c4bd9b
#
_entry.id   d8dc59b74ca3971f40d5e55860c4bd9b
#
_cell.length_a   1.000
_cell.length_b   1.000
_cell.length_c   1.000
_cell.angle_alpha   90.00
_cell.angle_beta   90.00
_cell.angle_gamma   90.00
#
_symmetry.space_group_name_H-M   'P 1'
#
loop_
_entity.id
_entity.type
_entity.pdbx_description
1 polymer ?
#
loop_
_entity_poly.entity_id
_entity_poly.type
_entity_poly.pdbx_seq_one_letter_code
_entity_poly.pdbx_strand_id
1 'polypeptide(L)'
;MKDGYIKVAAATPKVKVADTVYNGQLIKALMKECTDNGAKVVVFPELCITGYTCQDLFWQDKLIAAAEDELIGIADYSRSLDGIFFIGLPYEINGMLYNMAAVVSRGEVLAMVPKTFLPNYNEFYEARHFASGENLSTYVTLKNGQHVSVDTDFIFSCKQLPKLKIAVELCEDLWTPNPPSIRHAMSGATVIVNLSASDEVTGKAIYRRELVSGQSARLICGYIYASAGDGESTQDVVYSGHNLICENGNVLAESKRFTNETIYSEFDVERIETERRRMTTFVVEDDHRWAEFDLEVKDTTLSRYVNPAPFVPADKTDRDRRCDEILMIQAMGLKKRLEPVSYTHLTL
;
A
#
# COMPACT_ATOMS: atom_id res chain seq x y z
N MET A 1 9.00 -1.73 -16.99
CA MET A 1 10.03 -0.95 -16.26
C MET A 1 10.86 -0.01 -17.14
N LYS A 2 11.12 -0.33 -18.37
CA LYS A 2 11.94 0.52 -19.28
C LYS A 2 11.43 1.96 -19.41
N ASP A 3 10.10 2.13 -19.40
CA ASP A 3 9.44 3.42 -19.62
C ASP A 3 8.94 4.05 -18.30
N GLY A 4 9.53 3.69 -17.16
CA GLY A 4 9.13 4.17 -15.84
C GLY A 4 7.86 3.52 -15.27
N TYR A 5 7.23 2.60 -16.01
CA TYR A 5 6.07 1.88 -15.51
C TYR A 5 6.45 0.62 -14.75
N ILE A 6 5.83 0.43 -13.60
CA ILE A 6 5.98 -0.76 -12.76
C ILE A 6 4.62 -1.39 -12.49
N LYS A 7 4.46 -2.67 -12.84
CA LYS A 7 3.23 -3.42 -12.55
C LYS A 7 3.23 -3.86 -11.09
N VAL A 8 2.10 -3.63 -10.42
CA VAL A 8 1.90 -3.90 -9.00
C VAL A 8 0.65 -4.74 -8.79
N ALA A 9 0.58 -5.44 -7.66
CA ALA A 9 -0.57 -6.25 -7.28
C ALA A 9 -0.90 -6.09 -5.79
N ALA A 10 -2.19 -6.11 -5.48
CA ALA A 10 -2.72 -6.36 -4.14
C ALA A 10 -3.45 -7.70 -4.16
N ALA A 11 -2.99 -8.67 -3.36
CA ALA A 11 -3.44 -10.05 -3.40
C ALA A 11 -4.00 -10.49 -2.05
N THR A 12 -5.25 -10.94 -2.02
CA THR A 12 -5.92 -11.40 -0.80
C THR A 12 -6.02 -12.94 -0.79
N PRO A 13 -5.17 -13.64 0.01
CA PRO A 13 -5.30 -15.08 0.19
C PRO A 13 -6.57 -15.42 0.99
N LYS A 14 -7.21 -16.52 0.63
CA LYS A 14 -8.26 -17.11 1.48
C LYS A 14 -7.62 -17.89 2.63
N VAL A 15 -7.28 -17.17 3.68
CA VAL A 15 -6.56 -17.72 4.83
C VAL A 15 -7.41 -18.75 5.60
N LYS A 16 -6.72 -19.60 6.36
CA LYS A 16 -7.30 -20.37 7.47
C LYS A 16 -6.67 -19.87 8.76
N VAL A 17 -7.50 -19.47 9.70
CA VAL A 17 -7.05 -18.91 10.99
C VAL A 17 -6.13 -19.93 11.69
N ALA A 18 -4.94 -19.48 12.08
CA ALA A 18 -3.87 -20.23 12.74
C ALA A 18 -3.27 -21.41 11.95
N ASP A 19 -3.63 -21.61 10.68
CA ASP A 19 -3.03 -22.64 9.81
C ASP A 19 -1.92 -22.02 8.96
N THR A 20 -0.76 -21.78 9.58
CA THR A 20 0.38 -21.09 8.94
C THR A 20 0.88 -21.82 7.70
N VAL A 21 0.89 -23.15 7.72
CA VAL A 21 1.36 -23.97 6.59
C VAL A 21 0.45 -23.81 5.38
N TYR A 22 -0.87 -23.90 5.57
CA TYR A 22 -1.84 -23.67 4.50
C TYR A 22 -1.72 -22.25 3.94
N ASN A 23 -1.65 -21.26 4.83
CA ASN A 23 -1.56 -19.86 4.42
C ASN A 23 -0.24 -19.58 3.67
N GLY A 24 0.88 -20.12 4.15
CA GLY A 24 2.18 -19.99 3.50
C GLY A 24 2.20 -20.63 2.09
N GLN A 25 1.56 -21.78 1.90
CA GLN A 25 1.43 -22.40 0.57
C GLN A 25 0.60 -21.53 -0.37
N LEU A 26 -0.50 -20.96 0.11
CA LEU A 26 -1.36 -20.10 -0.69
C LEU A 26 -0.67 -18.77 -1.05
N ILE A 27 0.07 -18.18 -0.10
CA ILE A 27 0.87 -16.97 -0.36
C ILE A 27 1.90 -17.26 -1.46
N LYS A 28 2.66 -18.36 -1.37
CA LYS A 28 3.62 -18.77 -2.40
C LYS A 28 2.97 -18.96 -3.78
N ALA A 29 1.78 -19.55 -3.83
CA ALA A 29 1.03 -19.71 -5.07
C ALA A 29 0.63 -18.36 -5.68
N LEU A 30 0.13 -17.42 -4.86
CA LEU A 30 -0.22 -16.06 -5.30
C LEU A 30 1.02 -15.23 -5.69
N MET A 31 2.14 -15.38 -5.00
CA MET A 31 3.41 -14.74 -5.40
C MET A 31 3.79 -15.17 -6.82
N LYS A 32 3.71 -16.47 -7.12
CA LYS A 32 3.99 -16.98 -8.46
C LYS A 32 2.99 -16.46 -9.49
N GLU A 33 1.70 -16.54 -9.20
CA GLU A 33 0.64 -16.03 -10.09
C GLU A 33 0.85 -14.55 -10.40
N CYS A 34 1.11 -13.72 -9.39
CA CYS A 34 1.35 -12.30 -9.57
C CYS A 34 2.58 -12.01 -10.44
N THR A 35 3.69 -12.73 -10.22
CA THR A 35 4.91 -12.56 -11.02
C THR A 35 4.76 -13.08 -12.44
N ASP A 36 4.03 -14.17 -12.65
CA ASP A 36 3.70 -14.69 -13.99
C ASP A 36 2.83 -13.67 -14.78
N ASN A 37 1.98 -12.92 -14.08
CA ASN A 37 1.21 -11.79 -14.63
C ASN A 37 2.03 -10.49 -14.78
N GLY A 38 3.32 -10.53 -14.46
CA GLY A 38 4.27 -9.43 -14.64
C GLY A 38 4.31 -8.42 -13.49
N ALA A 39 3.62 -8.68 -12.36
CA ALA A 39 3.72 -7.82 -11.18
C ALA A 39 5.11 -7.93 -10.54
N LYS A 40 5.69 -6.79 -10.17
CA LYS A 40 7.00 -6.66 -9.55
C LYS A 40 6.91 -6.26 -8.06
N VAL A 41 5.82 -5.65 -7.66
CA VAL A 41 5.50 -5.28 -6.29
C VAL A 41 4.20 -5.97 -5.93
N VAL A 42 4.22 -6.83 -4.93
CA VAL A 42 3.05 -7.62 -4.50
C VAL A 42 2.82 -7.42 -3.02
N VAL A 43 1.62 -6.98 -2.66
CA VAL A 43 1.24 -6.68 -1.28
C VAL A 43 0.17 -7.67 -0.83
N PHE A 44 0.40 -8.30 0.31
CA PHE A 44 -0.53 -9.19 0.99
C PHE A 44 -1.14 -8.50 2.22
N PRO A 45 -2.25 -8.99 2.77
CA PRO A 45 -2.88 -8.42 3.94
C PRO A 45 -2.04 -8.53 5.22
N GLU A 46 -2.40 -7.72 6.19
CA GLU A 46 -1.93 -7.77 7.56
C GLU A 46 -2.12 -9.16 8.17
N LEU A 47 -1.08 -9.67 8.88
CA LEU A 47 -1.08 -10.97 9.56
C LEU A 47 -1.50 -12.17 8.69
N CYS A 48 -1.33 -12.09 7.37
CA CYS A 48 -1.83 -13.11 6.42
C CYS A 48 -1.17 -14.49 6.59
N ILE A 49 -0.03 -14.62 7.26
CA ILE A 49 0.58 -15.93 7.57
C ILE A 49 -0.25 -16.68 8.61
N THR A 50 -0.77 -15.98 9.61
CA THR A 50 -1.56 -16.61 10.70
C THR A 50 -3.06 -16.45 10.53
N GLY A 51 -3.51 -15.43 9.82
CA GLY A 51 -4.80 -14.79 9.93
C GLY A 51 -4.78 -13.72 11.02
N TYR A 52 -5.56 -12.66 10.81
CA TYR A 52 -5.71 -11.56 11.75
C TYR A 52 -6.52 -11.97 12.99
N THR A 53 -7.49 -12.84 12.82
CA THR A 53 -8.50 -13.20 13.83
C THR A 53 -8.09 -14.39 14.72
N CYS A 54 -6.79 -14.58 14.97
CA CYS A 54 -6.27 -15.66 15.83
C CYS A 54 -6.59 -15.47 17.32
N GLN A 55 -6.95 -14.25 17.75
CA GLN A 55 -7.30 -13.96 19.15
C GLN A 55 -6.20 -14.43 20.13
N ASP A 56 -6.59 -15.03 21.26
CA ASP A 56 -5.64 -15.52 22.27
C ASP A 56 -4.72 -16.65 21.80
N LEU A 57 -4.90 -17.17 20.56
CA LEU A 57 -3.91 -18.07 19.95
C LEU A 57 -2.56 -17.34 19.69
N PHE A 58 -2.55 -16.04 19.61
CA PHE A 58 -1.29 -15.27 19.54
C PHE A 58 -0.41 -15.43 20.80
N TRP A 59 -0.94 -15.91 21.93
CA TRP A 59 -0.15 -16.28 23.11
C TRP A 59 0.51 -17.67 23.01
N GLN A 60 0.32 -18.39 21.91
CA GLN A 60 0.90 -19.70 21.71
C GLN A 60 2.26 -19.60 21.00
N ASP A 61 3.34 -19.91 21.70
CA ASP A 61 4.70 -19.94 21.13
C ASP A 61 4.76 -20.77 19.85
N LYS A 62 3.99 -21.85 19.78
CA LYS A 62 3.91 -22.71 18.61
C LYS A 62 3.41 -21.96 17.36
N LEU A 63 2.42 -21.06 17.50
CA LEU A 63 1.89 -20.28 16.40
C LEU A 63 2.92 -19.29 15.90
N ILE A 64 3.60 -18.58 16.82
CA ILE A 64 4.62 -17.58 16.49
C ILE A 64 5.84 -18.24 15.83
N ALA A 65 6.32 -19.36 16.41
CA ALA A 65 7.39 -20.14 15.84
C ALA A 65 7.07 -20.67 14.42
N ALA A 66 5.84 -21.14 14.21
CA ALA A 66 5.40 -21.61 12.89
C ALA A 66 5.24 -20.46 11.87
N ALA A 67 4.84 -19.26 12.32
CA ALA A 67 4.79 -18.08 11.45
C ALA A 67 6.19 -17.68 10.95
N GLU A 68 7.22 -17.74 11.79
CA GLU A 68 8.61 -17.51 11.38
C GLU A 68 9.11 -18.60 10.42
N ASP A 69 8.79 -19.88 10.67
CA ASP A 69 9.17 -20.98 9.77
C ASP A 69 8.58 -20.78 8.36
N GLU A 70 7.30 -20.35 8.28
CA GLU A 70 6.68 -20.05 6.98
C GLU A 70 7.25 -18.79 6.33
N LEU A 71 7.60 -17.74 7.08
CA LEU A 71 8.29 -16.58 6.54
C LEU A 71 9.60 -16.98 5.86
N ILE A 72 10.42 -17.80 6.52
CA ILE A 72 11.69 -18.31 5.97
C ILE A 72 11.41 -19.11 4.69
N GLY A 73 10.40 -19.98 4.71
CA GLY A 73 10.00 -20.77 3.53
C GLY A 73 9.45 -19.91 2.37
N ILE A 74 8.79 -18.80 2.65
CA ILE A 74 8.32 -17.83 1.65
C ILE A 74 9.51 -17.04 1.10
N ALA A 75 10.42 -16.62 1.96
CA ALA A 75 11.64 -15.92 1.54
C ALA A 75 12.45 -16.80 0.59
N ASP A 76 12.71 -18.06 0.95
CA ASP A 76 13.45 -18.98 0.08
C ASP A 76 12.74 -19.20 -1.27
N TYR A 77 11.41 -19.34 -1.27
CA TYR A 77 10.61 -19.48 -2.48
C TYR A 77 10.75 -18.25 -3.42
N SER A 78 10.88 -17.05 -2.85
CA SER A 78 11.05 -15.81 -3.61
C SER A 78 12.35 -15.76 -4.44
N ARG A 79 13.32 -16.65 -4.17
CA ARG A 79 14.62 -16.70 -4.86
C ARG A 79 14.49 -16.82 -6.38
N SER A 80 13.48 -17.55 -6.84
CA SER A 80 13.22 -17.76 -8.27
C SER A 80 12.26 -16.73 -8.87
N LEU A 81 11.71 -15.83 -8.07
CA LEU A 81 10.72 -14.84 -8.49
C LEU A 81 11.36 -13.46 -8.68
N ASP A 82 10.93 -12.76 -9.71
CA ASP A 82 11.39 -11.40 -10.01
C ASP A 82 10.42 -10.37 -9.45
N GLY A 83 10.50 -10.14 -8.13
CA GLY A 83 9.59 -9.26 -7.41
C GLY A 83 10.05 -8.94 -5.99
N ILE A 84 9.38 -7.95 -5.41
CA ILE A 84 9.42 -7.62 -3.99
C ILE A 84 8.03 -7.86 -3.38
N PHE A 85 7.98 -8.52 -2.23
CA PHE A 85 6.77 -9.03 -1.61
C PHE A 85 6.64 -8.49 -0.18
N PHE A 86 5.45 -8.02 0.17
CA PHE A 86 5.13 -7.48 1.49
C PHE A 86 4.13 -8.40 2.17
N ILE A 87 4.52 -8.99 3.31
CA ILE A 87 3.83 -10.13 3.92
C ILE A 87 3.62 -9.89 5.40
N GLY A 88 2.37 -9.93 5.86
CA GLY A 88 1.99 -9.71 7.26
C GLY A 88 2.18 -10.95 8.13
N LEU A 89 2.82 -10.77 9.31
CA LEU A 89 2.99 -11.82 10.31
C LEU A 89 3.12 -11.25 11.72
N PRO A 90 2.81 -12.04 12.78
CA PRO A 90 3.23 -11.72 14.14
C PRO A 90 4.69 -12.11 14.37
N TYR A 91 5.44 -11.31 15.08
CA TYR A 91 6.83 -11.61 15.44
C TYR A 91 7.16 -11.16 16.87
N GLU A 92 7.85 -12.01 17.62
CA GLU A 92 8.24 -11.72 18.99
C GLU A 92 9.66 -11.12 19.05
N ILE A 93 9.81 -10.03 19.80
CA ILE A 93 11.12 -9.42 20.11
C ILE A 93 11.17 -9.11 21.62
N ASN A 94 12.13 -9.70 22.32
CA ASN A 94 12.37 -9.46 23.74
C ASN A 94 11.12 -9.66 24.61
N GLY A 95 10.33 -10.69 24.33
CA GLY A 95 9.11 -11.01 25.09
C GLY A 95 7.89 -10.14 24.76
N MET A 96 7.99 -9.28 23.75
CA MET A 96 6.88 -8.49 23.24
C MET A 96 6.50 -8.95 21.83
N LEU A 97 5.21 -9.11 21.59
CA LEU A 97 4.70 -9.48 20.26
C LEU A 97 4.39 -8.24 19.45
N TYR A 98 4.79 -8.24 18.19
CA TYR A 98 4.57 -7.16 17.24
C TYR A 98 3.82 -7.65 16.00
N ASN A 99 2.96 -6.81 15.48
CA ASN A 99 2.33 -6.97 14.18
C ASN A 99 3.27 -6.39 13.11
N MET A 100 3.80 -7.24 12.22
CA MET A 100 4.89 -6.90 11.31
C MET A 100 4.51 -7.08 9.85
N ALA A 101 5.10 -6.25 9.01
CA ALA A 101 5.25 -6.50 7.59
C ALA A 101 6.69 -6.93 7.29
N ALA A 102 6.89 -8.17 6.85
CA ALA A 102 8.16 -8.62 6.32
C ALA A 102 8.27 -8.26 4.84
N VAL A 103 9.41 -7.72 4.45
CA VAL A 103 9.73 -7.36 3.06
C VAL A 103 10.68 -8.38 2.48
N VAL A 104 10.22 -9.10 1.47
CA VAL A 104 10.90 -10.28 0.96
C VAL A 104 11.25 -10.09 -0.52
N SER A 105 12.49 -10.41 -0.89
CA SER A 105 12.93 -10.40 -2.29
C SER A 105 14.13 -11.34 -2.49
N ARG A 106 14.17 -12.04 -3.62
CA ARG A 106 15.31 -12.84 -4.07
C ARG A 106 15.88 -13.85 -3.04
N GLY A 107 15.05 -14.39 -2.16
CA GLY A 107 15.42 -15.38 -1.17
C GLY A 107 15.79 -14.82 0.20
N GLU A 108 15.63 -13.52 0.40
CA GLU A 108 16.00 -12.83 1.64
C GLU A 108 14.82 -12.03 2.22
N VAL A 109 14.78 -11.89 3.53
CA VAL A 109 13.98 -10.91 4.25
C VAL A 109 14.81 -9.65 4.36
N LEU A 110 14.48 -8.62 3.59
CA LEU A 110 15.26 -7.37 3.53
C LEU A 110 15.15 -6.56 4.82
N ALA A 111 13.96 -6.51 5.40
CA ALA A 111 13.66 -5.88 6.68
C ALA A 111 12.27 -6.33 7.17
N MET A 112 11.97 -6.03 8.44
CA MET A 112 10.62 -6.11 9.00
C MET A 112 10.20 -4.75 9.53
N VAL A 113 8.97 -4.35 9.18
CA VAL A 113 8.38 -3.06 9.58
C VAL A 113 7.25 -3.34 10.57
N PRO A 114 7.35 -2.89 11.83
CA PRO A 114 6.31 -3.07 12.82
C PRO A 114 5.21 -2.03 12.64
N LYS A 115 3.98 -2.40 12.98
CA LYS A 115 2.83 -1.50 13.05
C LYS A 115 3.05 -0.44 14.12
N THR A 116 2.86 0.82 13.74
CA THR A 116 3.06 1.97 14.64
C THR A 116 1.84 2.17 15.55
N PHE A 117 0.65 2.26 14.97
CA PHE A 117 -0.59 2.54 15.70
C PHE A 117 -1.47 1.30 15.82
N LEU A 118 -1.82 0.95 17.04
CA LEU A 118 -2.66 -0.21 17.35
C LEU A 118 -4.09 0.25 17.63
N PRO A 119 -5.08 -0.15 16.82
CA PRO A 119 -6.47 0.15 17.12
C PRO A 119 -6.89 -0.60 18.39
N ASN A 120 -7.41 0.15 19.37
CA ASN A 120 -7.90 -0.40 20.64
C ASN A 120 -9.17 0.34 21.09
N TYR A 121 -10.13 0.39 20.19
CA TYR A 121 -11.41 1.06 20.33
C TYR A 121 -12.48 0.33 19.50
N ASN A 122 -13.76 0.53 19.83
CA ASN A 122 -14.90 -0.14 19.19
C ASN A 122 -14.71 -1.66 19.12
N GLU A 123 -14.70 -2.23 17.93
CA GLU A 123 -14.50 -3.65 17.64
C GLU A 123 -13.03 -4.11 17.69
N PHE A 124 -12.07 -3.19 17.83
CA PHE A 124 -10.64 -3.50 17.81
C PHE A 124 -10.06 -3.54 19.24
N TYR A 125 -9.19 -4.52 19.49
CA TYR A 125 -8.46 -4.70 20.75
C TYR A 125 -7.03 -5.25 20.52
N GLU A 126 -6.33 -4.73 19.52
CA GLU A 126 -4.98 -5.20 19.17
C GLU A 126 -3.96 -5.01 20.30
N ALA A 127 -4.10 -3.97 21.11
CA ALA A 127 -3.22 -3.74 22.27
C ALA A 127 -3.31 -4.85 23.34
N ARG A 128 -4.30 -5.77 23.25
CA ARG A 128 -4.34 -6.97 24.05
C ARG A 128 -3.17 -7.92 23.73
N HIS A 129 -2.78 -7.99 22.47
CA HIS A 129 -1.81 -8.98 21.99
C HIS A 129 -0.50 -8.35 21.51
N PHE A 130 -0.54 -7.16 20.94
CA PHE A 130 0.59 -6.54 20.27
C PHE A 130 1.08 -5.29 20.98
N ALA A 131 2.40 -5.05 20.87
CA ALA A 131 3.04 -3.80 21.25
C ALA A 131 3.15 -2.86 20.04
N SER A 132 3.13 -1.54 20.31
CA SER A 132 3.42 -0.53 19.28
C SER A 132 4.87 -0.60 18.82
N GLY A 133 5.08 -0.48 17.52
CA GLY A 133 6.39 -0.38 16.90
C GLY A 133 7.01 1.02 16.87
N GLU A 134 6.31 2.05 17.38
CA GLU A 134 6.67 3.47 17.22
C GLU A 134 8.14 3.81 17.52
N ASN A 135 8.75 3.14 18.49
CA ASN A 135 10.15 3.39 18.87
C ASN A 135 11.01 2.13 18.72
N LEU A 136 10.53 1.15 17.95
CA LEU A 136 11.27 -0.09 17.76
C LEU A 136 12.27 0.06 16.62
N SER A 137 13.56 0.10 16.98
CA SER A 137 14.67 0.11 16.04
C SER A 137 15.72 -0.89 16.52
N THR A 138 15.82 -2.05 15.88
CA THR A 138 16.65 -3.17 16.33
C THR A 138 17.03 -4.11 15.18
N TYR A 139 17.68 -5.21 15.53
CA TYR A 139 17.97 -6.34 14.64
C TYR A 139 17.47 -7.63 15.29
N VAL A 140 16.98 -8.53 14.48
CA VAL A 140 16.63 -9.89 14.90
C VAL A 140 17.44 -10.90 14.11
N THR A 141 17.62 -12.10 14.65
CA THR A 141 18.21 -13.21 13.94
C THR A 141 17.17 -14.28 13.74
N LEU A 142 16.80 -14.52 12.48
CA LEU A 142 15.85 -15.56 12.12
C LEU A 142 16.43 -16.96 12.40
N LYS A 143 15.59 -17.97 12.54
CA LYS A 143 15.99 -19.37 12.79
C LYS A 143 16.98 -19.92 11.76
N ASN A 144 16.96 -19.41 10.52
CA ASN A 144 17.92 -19.77 9.47
C ASN A 144 19.27 -19.05 9.59
N GLY A 145 19.46 -18.20 10.61
CA GLY A 145 20.67 -17.43 10.86
C GLY A 145 20.74 -16.08 10.15
N GLN A 146 19.74 -15.70 9.36
CA GLN A 146 19.71 -14.39 8.72
C GLN A 146 19.49 -13.27 9.76
N HIS A 147 20.33 -12.22 9.69
CA HIS A 147 20.14 -11.00 10.47
C HIS A 147 19.25 -10.03 9.70
N VAL A 148 18.16 -9.59 10.32
CA VAL A 148 17.15 -8.73 9.71
C VAL A 148 16.96 -7.47 10.56
N SER A 149 17.02 -6.31 9.92
CA SER A 149 16.69 -5.03 10.54
C SER A 149 15.19 -4.91 10.79
N VAL A 150 14.83 -4.35 11.93
CA VAL A 150 13.47 -4.02 12.32
C VAL A 150 13.37 -2.54 12.65
N ASP A 151 12.55 -1.82 11.92
CA ASP A 151 12.34 -0.37 12.11
C ASP A 151 11.05 0.06 11.41
N THR A 152 10.41 1.14 11.85
CA THR A 152 9.27 1.74 11.14
C THR A 152 9.69 2.54 9.92
N ASP A 153 10.92 3.07 9.92
CA ASP A 153 11.39 4.07 8.97
C ASP A 153 12.33 3.45 7.91
N PHE A 154 11.76 2.60 7.04
CA PHE A 154 12.47 2.02 5.91
C PHE A 154 11.98 2.54 4.56
N ILE A 155 12.94 2.81 3.66
CA ILE A 155 12.71 2.96 2.22
C ILE A 155 13.40 1.83 1.47
N PHE A 156 12.65 1.08 0.68
CA PHE A 156 13.14 0.02 -0.19
C PHE A 156 13.33 0.59 -1.60
N SER A 157 14.58 0.70 -2.04
CA SER A 157 14.96 1.31 -3.32
C SER A 157 15.33 0.26 -4.37
N CYS A 158 14.73 0.35 -5.53
CA CYS A 158 15.06 -0.52 -6.66
C CYS A 158 16.31 -0.01 -7.37
N LYS A 159 17.39 -0.83 -7.44
CA LYS A 159 18.65 -0.44 -8.09
C LYS A 159 18.47 -0.11 -9.57
N GLN A 160 17.65 -0.89 -10.30
CA GLN A 160 17.44 -0.73 -11.74
C GLN A 160 16.42 0.34 -12.08
N LEU A 161 15.60 0.76 -11.13
CA LEU A 161 14.62 1.85 -11.27
C LEU A 161 14.68 2.74 -10.02
N PRO A 162 15.68 3.63 -9.89
CA PRO A 162 15.93 4.41 -8.67
C PRO A 162 14.78 5.32 -8.23
N LYS A 163 13.82 5.58 -9.14
CA LYS A 163 12.58 6.32 -8.83
C LYS A 163 11.53 5.43 -8.14
N LEU A 164 11.69 4.11 -8.16
CA LEU A 164 10.87 3.19 -7.40
C LEU A 164 11.43 3.07 -5.98
N LYS A 165 10.82 3.78 -5.06
CA LYS A 165 11.15 3.83 -3.64
C LYS A 165 9.89 3.50 -2.86
N ILE A 166 9.89 2.39 -2.15
CA ILE A 166 8.72 1.85 -1.49
C ILE A 166 8.86 1.98 0.02
N ALA A 167 7.81 2.41 0.70
CA ALA A 167 7.71 2.36 2.15
C ALA A 167 6.42 1.68 2.59
N VAL A 168 6.39 1.24 3.85
CA VAL A 168 5.35 0.38 4.41
C VAL A 168 4.65 1.06 5.56
N GLU A 169 3.33 0.96 5.61
CA GLU A 169 2.53 1.19 6.80
C GLU A 169 1.47 0.08 6.94
N LEU A 170 0.94 -0.13 8.12
CA LEU A 170 0.01 -1.23 8.40
C LEU A 170 -1.34 -0.70 8.87
N CYS A 171 -2.38 -1.03 8.14
CA CYS A 171 -3.79 -0.88 8.50
C CYS A 171 -4.12 0.47 9.18
N GLU A 172 -4.23 0.44 10.53
CA GLU A 172 -4.56 1.60 11.37
C GLU A 172 -3.63 2.80 11.16
N ASP A 173 -2.39 2.56 10.78
CA ASP A 173 -1.44 3.64 10.52
C ASP A 173 -1.99 4.68 9.54
N LEU A 174 -2.75 4.24 8.51
CA LEU A 174 -3.42 5.15 7.56
C LEU A 174 -4.57 5.95 8.19
N TRP A 175 -5.27 5.39 9.20
CA TRP A 175 -6.49 5.98 9.74
C TRP A 175 -6.22 7.06 10.79
N THR A 176 -4.98 7.18 11.26
CA THR A 176 -4.57 8.18 12.23
C THR A 176 -4.50 9.58 11.62
N PRO A 177 -4.60 10.66 12.42
CA PRO A 177 -4.46 12.03 11.92
C PRO A 177 -3.11 12.34 11.29
N ASN A 178 -2.05 11.63 11.69
CA ASN A 178 -0.68 11.77 11.18
C ASN A 178 -0.12 10.39 10.80
N PRO A 179 -0.51 9.82 9.66
CA PRO A 179 -0.05 8.51 9.22
C PRO A 179 1.45 8.50 8.90
N PRO A 180 2.15 7.37 9.15
CA PRO A 180 3.58 7.22 8.84
C PRO A 180 3.92 7.51 7.38
N SER A 181 3.01 7.22 6.45
CA SER A 181 3.18 7.51 5.02
C SER A 181 3.51 8.97 4.71
N ILE A 182 3.15 9.93 5.58
CA ILE A 182 3.56 11.35 5.42
C ILE A 182 5.09 11.44 5.51
N ARG A 183 5.68 10.94 6.61
CA ARG A 183 7.15 10.93 6.79
C ARG A 183 7.83 10.11 5.69
N HIS A 184 7.29 8.96 5.36
CA HIS A 184 7.82 8.11 4.29
C HIS A 184 7.89 8.85 2.95
N ALA A 185 6.84 9.56 2.57
CA ALA A 185 6.82 10.35 1.34
C ALA A 185 7.79 11.54 1.39
N MET A 186 7.87 12.22 2.55
CA MET A 186 8.81 13.31 2.78
C MET A 186 10.27 12.82 2.77
N SER A 187 10.52 11.57 3.14
CA SER A 187 11.85 10.93 3.03
C SER A 187 12.11 10.32 1.63
N GLY A 188 11.20 10.52 0.69
CA GLY A 188 11.41 10.22 -0.73
C GLY A 188 10.70 8.98 -1.26
N ALA A 189 9.90 8.26 -0.45
CA ALA A 189 9.12 7.11 -0.95
C ALA A 189 8.13 7.57 -2.03
N THR A 190 8.16 6.93 -3.19
CA THR A 190 7.26 7.20 -4.33
C THR A 190 6.07 6.25 -4.35
N VAL A 191 6.17 5.14 -3.63
CA VAL A 191 5.11 4.14 -3.47
C VAL A 191 4.95 3.82 -1.99
N ILE A 192 3.71 3.83 -1.51
CA ILE A 192 3.33 3.38 -0.18
C ILE A 192 2.58 2.06 -0.33
N VAL A 193 2.91 1.08 0.49
CA VAL A 193 2.15 -0.15 0.61
C VAL A 193 1.52 -0.23 2.00
N ASN A 194 0.27 -0.66 2.05
CA ASN A 194 -0.47 -0.81 3.29
C ASN A 194 -1.05 -2.22 3.36
N LEU A 195 -0.58 -2.98 4.36
CA LEU A 195 -1.09 -4.30 4.69
C LEU A 195 -2.20 -4.12 5.71
N SER A 196 -3.42 -4.50 5.35
CA SER A 196 -4.60 -4.25 6.19
C SER A 196 -5.39 -5.51 6.52
N ALA A 197 -6.07 -5.44 7.67
CA ALA A 197 -7.18 -6.30 8.03
C ALA A 197 -8.34 -5.40 8.52
N SER A 198 -8.88 -4.62 7.58
CA SER A 198 -9.97 -3.69 7.87
C SER A 198 -11.31 -4.39 7.72
N ASP A 199 -12.07 -4.45 8.81
CA ASP A 199 -13.41 -4.98 8.84
C ASP A 199 -14.39 -4.17 7.99
N GLU A 200 -15.58 -4.72 7.77
CA GLU A 200 -16.63 -4.10 6.96
C GLU A 200 -17.78 -3.63 7.85
N VAL A 201 -18.02 -2.31 7.84
CA VAL A 201 -19.20 -1.67 8.41
C VAL A 201 -19.92 -0.93 7.28
N THR A 202 -21.25 -0.79 7.38
CA THR A 202 -22.05 -0.08 6.36
C THR A 202 -21.52 1.32 6.11
N GLY A 203 -21.14 1.60 4.85
CA GLY A 203 -20.56 2.88 4.43
C GLY A 203 -19.03 3.00 4.55
N LYS A 204 -18.35 2.13 5.31
CA LYS A 204 -16.89 2.20 5.52
C LYS A 204 -16.09 2.05 4.23
N ALA A 205 -16.57 1.28 3.26
CA ALA A 205 -15.88 1.09 1.99
C ALA A 205 -15.73 2.40 1.19
N ILE A 206 -16.73 3.29 1.23
CA ILE A 206 -16.65 4.60 0.57
C ILE A 206 -15.58 5.43 1.26
N TYR A 207 -15.62 5.52 2.59
CA TYR A 207 -14.63 6.26 3.37
C TYR A 207 -13.20 5.71 3.18
N ARG A 208 -13.02 4.38 3.19
CA ARG A 208 -11.74 3.73 2.91
C ARG A 208 -11.19 4.12 1.54
N ARG A 209 -12.05 4.08 0.51
CA ARG A 209 -11.69 4.47 -0.85
C ARG A 209 -11.25 5.93 -0.94
N GLU A 210 -11.99 6.84 -0.31
CA GLU A 210 -11.66 8.26 -0.24
C GLU A 210 -10.37 8.51 0.54
N LEU A 211 -10.16 7.81 1.65
CA LEU A 211 -8.97 7.92 2.47
C LEU A 211 -7.71 7.48 1.72
N VAL A 212 -7.73 6.30 1.10
CA VAL A 212 -6.60 5.77 0.31
C VAL A 212 -6.29 6.66 -0.89
N SER A 213 -7.31 7.04 -1.66
CA SER A 213 -7.12 7.92 -2.83
C SER A 213 -6.67 9.32 -2.41
N GLY A 214 -7.24 9.87 -1.35
CA GLY A 214 -6.87 11.18 -0.78
C GLY A 214 -5.44 11.22 -0.26
N GLN A 215 -4.99 10.16 0.40
CA GLN A 215 -3.60 10.04 0.87
C GLN A 215 -2.63 9.93 -0.31
N SER A 216 -2.96 9.12 -1.32
CA SER A 216 -2.19 9.04 -2.57
C SER A 216 -2.07 10.41 -3.27
N ALA A 217 -3.15 11.19 -3.29
CA ALA A 217 -3.16 12.55 -3.87
C ALA A 217 -2.28 13.52 -3.08
N ARG A 218 -2.45 13.55 -1.74
CA ARG A 218 -1.71 14.44 -0.84
C ARG A 218 -0.21 14.21 -0.94
N LEU A 219 0.22 12.95 -1.01
CA LEU A 219 1.62 12.55 -1.02
C LEU A 219 2.20 12.45 -2.43
N ILE A 220 1.40 12.65 -3.46
CA ILE A 220 1.78 12.46 -4.87
C ILE A 220 2.54 11.13 -5.01
N CYS A 221 1.86 10.03 -4.74
CA CYS A 221 2.47 8.70 -4.72
C CYS A 221 1.56 7.62 -5.30
N GLY A 222 2.16 6.48 -5.65
CA GLY A 222 1.45 5.24 -5.79
C GLY A 222 1.08 4.71 -4.40
N TYR A 223 -0.13 4.18 -4.23
CA TYR A 223 -0.59 3.60 -2.97
C TYR A 223 -1.25 2.25 -3.24
N ILE A 224 -0.75 1.20 -2.58
CA ILE A 224 -1.29 -0.16 -2.68
C ILE A 224 -1.85 -0.55 -1.32
N TYR A 225 -3.15 -0.81 -1.27
CA TYR A 225 -3.86 -1.24 -0.08
C TYR A 225 -4.37 -2.67 -0.28
N ALA A 226 -3.86 -3.62 0.50
CA ALA A 226 -4.27 -5.01 0.48
C ALA A 226 -4.96 -5.37 1.79
N SER A 227 -6.21 -5.84 1.73
CA SER A 227 -7.01 -6.10 2.92
C SER A 227 -7.42 -7.56 3.04
N ALA A 228 -7.52 -8.05 4.28
CA ALA A 228 -8.04 -9.37 4.62
C ALA A 228 -9.46 -9.57 4.09
N GLY A 229 -9.79 -10.81 3.75
CA GLY A 229 -11.06 -11.17 3.14
C GLY A 229 -11.68 -12.45 3.73
N ASP A 230 -12.37 -13.20 2.88
CA ASP A 230 -12.97 -14.48 3.25
C ASP A 230 -11.88 -15.48 3.71
N GLY A 231 -12.10 -16.10 4.83
CA GLY A 231 -11.15 -17.00 5.52
C GLY A 231 -10.82 -16.56 6.94
N GLU A 232 -10.95 -15.28 7.26
CA GLU A 232 -10.90 -14.77 8.64
C GLU A 232 -12.14 -15.22 9.44
N SER A 233 -12.02 -15.28 10.77
CA SER A 233 -13.17 -15.57 11.64
C SER A 233 -14.19 -14.43 11.57
N THR A 234 -15.47 -14.79 11.59
CA THR A 234 -16.59 -13.85 11.61
C THR A 234 -17.27 -13.79 12.99
N GLN A 235 -16.53 -14.10 14.05
CA GLN A 235 -17.06 -14.06 15.40
C GLN A 235 -17.56 -12.67 15.79
N ASP A 236 -16.75 -11.63 15.54
CA ASP A 236 -17.05 -10.25 15.90
C ASP A 236 -17.35 -9.37 14.70
N VAL A 237 -16.59 -9.54 13.61
CA VAL A 237 -16.59 -8.68 12.42
C VAL A 237 -16.49 -9.47 11.13
N VAL A 238 -16.72 -8.82 9.99
CA VAL A 238 -16.61 -9.42 8.65
C VAL A 238 -15.55 -8.70 7.85
N TYR A 239 -14.76 -9.43 7.09
CA TYR A 239 -13.72 -8.90 6.20
C TYR A 239 -14.13 -9.06 4.74
N SER A 240 -13.87 -8.05 3.94
CA SER A 240 -14.40 -8.00 2.57
C SER A 240 -13.37 -8.19 1.46
N GLY A 241 -12.08 -8.21 1.78
CA GLY A 241 -11.02 -8.26 0.75
C GLY A 241 -10.99 -7.00 -0.14
N HIS A 242 -11.35 -5.84 0.42
CA HIS A 242 -11.42 -4.58 -0.35
C HIS A 242 -10.02 -4.03 -0.61
N ASN A 243 -9.43 -4.41 -1.74
CA ASN A 243 -8.13 -3.96 -2.20
C ASN A 243 -8.25 -2.71 -3.08
N LEU A 244 -7.26 -1.82 -2.99
CA LEU A 244 -7.20 -0.58 -3.76
C LEU A 244 -5.78 -0.34 -4.28
N ILE A 245 -5.67 0.09 -5.53
CA ILE A 245 -4.42 0.60 -6.11
C ILE A 245 -4.70 2.02 -6.61
N CYS A 246 -4.02 3.00 -6.03
CA CYS A 246 -4.22 4.42 -6.34
C CYS A 246 -2.91 5.07 -6.78
N GLU A 247 -2.97 6.04 -7.68
CA GLU A 247 -1.84 6.86 -8.11
C GLU A 247 -2.26 8.33 -8.16
N ASN A 248 -1.61 9.16 -7.35
CA ASN A 248 -1.86 10.60 -7.31
C ASN A 248 -3.37 10.96 -7.31
N GLY A 249 -4.11 10.32 -6.41
CA GLY A 249 -5.55 10.51 -6.21
C GLY A 249 -6.47 9.73 -7.14
N ASN A 250 -5.94 9.09 -8.18
CA ASN A 250 -6.76 8.29 -9.08
C ASN A 250 -6.79 6.83 -8.64
N VAL A 251 -7.97 6.25 -8.50
CA VAL A 251 -8.13 4.81 -8.29
C VAL A 251 -7.89 4.12 -9.63
N LEU A 252 -6.81 3.34 -9.72
CA LEU A 252 -6.42 2.61 -10.92
C LEU A 252 -7.06 1.22 -10.97
N ALA A 253 -7.17 0.57 -9.80
CA ALA A 253 -7.85 -0.71 -9.65
C ALA A 253 -8.49 -0.82 -8.27
N GLU A 254 -9.62 -1.49 -8.20
CA GLU A 254 -10.40 -1.73 -6.99
C GLU A 254 -11.04 -3.12 -7.07
N SER A 255 -10.88 -3.94 -6.01
CA SER A 255 -11.48 -5.26 -5.96
C SER A 255 -12.98 -5.21 -5.68
N LYS A 256 -13.67 -6.27 -6.07
CA LYS A 256 -15.03 -6.51 -5.58
C LYS A 256 -14.97 -6.89 -4.11
N ARG A 257 -15.82 -6.26 -3.32
CA ARG A 257 -15.96 -6.61 -1.90
C ARG A 257 -16.56 -8.00 -1.73
N PHE A 258 -16.21 -8.65 -0.62
CA PHE A 258 -16.62 -10.01 -0.24
C PHE A 258 -16.10 -11.08 -1.20
N THR A 259 -14.92 -10.81 -1.77
CA THR A 259 -14.16 -11.74 -2.60
C THR A 259 -12.70 -11.74 -2.17
N ASN A 260 -11.96 -12.79 -2.57
CA ASN A 260 -10.49 -12.86 -2.40
C ASN A 260 -9.83 -12.62 -3.75
N GLU A 261 -10.05 -11.44 -4.30
CA GLU A 261 -9.60 -11.06 -5.63
C GLU A 261 -8.18 -10.47 -5.56
N THR A 262 -7.32 -10.89 -6.49
CA THR A 262 -6.06 -10.20 -6.77
C THR A 262 -6.31 -9.13 -7.82
N ILE A 263 -5.92 -7.90 -7.52
CA ILE A 263 -6.02 -6.78 -8.47
C ILE A 263 -4.63 -6.32 -8.92
N TYR A 264 -4.58 -5.80 -10.14
CA TYR A 264 -3.35 -5.36 -10.79
C TYR A 264 -3.51 -3.96 -11.38
N SER A 265 -2.43 -3.19 -11.40
CA SER A 265 -2.31 -1.98 -12.21
C SER A 265 -0.83 -1.64 -12.44
N GLU A 266 -0.54 -0.56 -13.14
CA GLU A 266 0.81 -0.08 -13.37
C GLU A 266 0.97 1.35 -12.84
N PHE A 267 2.02 1.59 -12.03
CA PHE A 267 2.42 2.95 -11.62
C PHE A 267 3.39 3.57 -12.61
N ASP A 268 3.21 4.86 -12.86
CA ASP A 268 4.16 5.70 -13.58
C ASP A 268 5.03 6.46 -12.57
N VAL A 269 6.14 5.84 -12.14
CA VAL A 269 7.01 6.44 -11.12
C VAL A 269 7.78 7.66 -11.65
N GLU A 270 7.94 7.79 -12.96
CA GLU A 270 8.54 8.99 -13.55
C GLU A 270 7.61 10.19 -13.48
N ARG A 271 6.32 9.97 -13.73
CA ARG A 271 5.30 10.99 -13.56
C ARG A 271 5.18 11.42 -12.10
N ILE A 272 5.17 10.48 -11.15
CA ILE A 272 5.11 10.79 -9.71
C ILE A 272 6.25 11.75 -9.34
N GLU A 273 7.48 11.45 -9.70
CA GLU A 273 8.61 12.33 -9.42
C GLU A 273 8.55 13.68 -10.15
N THR A 274 8.03 13.69 -11.37
CA THR A 274 7.85 14.91 -12.14
C THR A 274 6.82 15.84 -11.50
N GLU A 275 5.70 15.29 -11.02
CA GLU A 275 4.67 16.08 -10.32
C GLU A 275 5.19 16.62 -8.98
N ARG A 276 5.93 15.82 -8.20
CA ARG A 276 6.59 16.29 -6.97
C ARG A 276 7.57 17.43 -7.24
N ARG A 277 8.39 17.33 -8.30
CA ARG A 277 9.36 18.37 -8.68
C ARG A 277 8.69 19.71 -8.99
N ARG A 278 7.45 19.68 -9.52
CA ARG A 278 6.67 20.90 -9.80
C ARG A 278 6.09 21.54 -8.54
N MET A 279 5.91 20.75 -7.48
CA MET A 279 5.34 21.21 -6.22
C MET A 279 6.44 21.74 -5.29
N THR A 280 6.67 23.04 -5.29
CA THR A 280 7.76 23.68 -4.50
C THR A 280 7.61 23.53 -2.99
N THR A 281 6.42 23.14 -2.51
CA THR A 281 6.14 22.88 -1.10
C THR A 281 6.35 21.42 -0.68
N PHE A 282 6.69 20.54 -1.64
CA PHE A 282 7.05 19.16 -1.35
C PHE A 282 8.55 19.09 -1.03
N VAL A 283 8.88 19.17 0.26
CA VAL A 283 10.26 19.16 0.75
C VAL A 283 10.62 17.72 1.16
N VAL A 284 11.74 17.23 0.67
CA VAL A 284 12.25 15.91 1.03
C VAL A 284 13.21 16.05 2.21
N GLU A 285 12.96 15.24 3.26
CA GLU A 285 13.80 15.09 4.45
C GLU A 285 14.34 13.66 4.43
N ASP A 286 15.65 13.48 4.62
CA ASP A 286 16.26 12.14 4.60
C ASP A 286 16.60 11.70 6.02
N ASP A 287 15.66 11.06 6.68
CA ASP A 287 15.81 10.51 8.03
C ASP A 287 15.53 9.00 8.12
N HIS A 288 15.28 8.35 6.97
CA HIS A 288 14.96 6.93 6.89
C HIS A 288 16.18 6.04 6.66
N ARG A 289 16.04 4.77 7.05
CA ARG A 289 16.96 3.72 6.64
C ARG A 289 16.64 3.27 5.22
N TRP A 290 17.66 2.84 4.50
CA TRP A 290 17.53 2.39 3.13
C TRP A 290 17.90 0.92 3.01
N ALA A 291 17.07 0.16 2.31
CA ALA A 291 17.37 -1.19 1.85
C ALA A 291 17.23 -1.24 0.32
N GLU A 292 18.21 -1.87 -0.33
CA GLU A 292 18.18 -1.99 -1.79
C GLU A 292 17.67 -3.36 -2.24
N PHE A 293 16.98 -3.40 -3.35
CA PHE A 293 16.56 -4.64 -4.00
C PHE A 293 16.75 -4.57 -5.51
N ASP A 294 16.77 -5.74 -6.14
CA ASP A 294 17.03 -5.91 -7.56
C ASP A 294 15.80 -6.44 -8.30
N LEU A 295 15.50 -5.86 -9.46
CA LEU A 295 14.49 -6.34 -10.40
C LEU A 295 15.06 -6.46 -11.81
N GLU A 296 14.55 -7.40 -12.59
CA GLU A 296 14.89 -7.49 -14.02
C GLU A 296 14.22 -6.37 -14.79
N VAL A 297 14.99 -5.65 -15.60
CA VAL A 297 14.46 -4.61 -16.49
C VAL A 297 13.82 -5.26 -17.70
N LYS A 298 12.49 -5.33 -17.69
CA LYS A 298 11.66 -5.83 -18.80
C LYS A 298 10.65 -4.76 -19.21
N ASP A 299 10.13 -4.89 -20.43
CA ASP A 299 9.01 -4.07 -20.87
C ASP A 299 7.78 -4.39 -20.01
N THR A 300 7.02 -3.35 -19.65
CA THR A 300 5.79 -3.50 -18.87
C THR A 300 4.59 -3.46 -19.81
N THR A 301 3.81 -4.52 -19.86
CA THR A 301 2.54 -4.50 -20.57
C THR A 301 1.53 -3.70 -19.76
N LEU A 302 1.05 -2.60 -20.31
CA LEU A 302 0.08 -1.74 -19.66
C LEU A 302 -1.33 -2.32 -19.79
N SER A 303 -2.00 -2.49 -18.67
CA SER A 303 -3.42 -2.87 -18.58
C SER A 303 -4.29 -1.72 -18.07
N ARG A 304 -3.68 -0.69 -17.49
CA ARG A 304 -4.38 0.49 -17.00
C ARG A 304 -5.05 1.27 -18.14
N TYR A 305 -6.23 1.81 -17.85
CA TYR A 305 -6.88 2.70 -18.79
C TYR A 305 -6.11 4.02 -18.93
N VAL A 306 -5.75 4.36 -20.17
CA VAL A 306 -5.18 5.67 -20.50
C VAL A 306 -6.23 6.44 -21.29
N ASN A 307 -6.72 7.55 -20.70
CA ASN A 307 -7.75 8.36 -21.36
C ASN A 307 -7.16 9.06 -22.60
N PRO A 308 -7.66 8.77 -23.81
CA PRO A 308 -7.19 9.41 -25.04
C PRO A 308 -7.60 10.89 -25.15
N ALA A 309 -8.58 11.32 -24.35
CA ALA A 309 -9.07 12.70 -24.31
C ALA A 309 -9.06 13.22 -22.86
N PRO A 310 -7.89 13.41 -22.21
CA PRO A 310 -7.79 13.66 -20.78
C PRO A 310 -8.43 14.98 -20.34
N PHE A 311 -8.64 15.92 -21.27
CA PHE A 311 -9.24 17.24 -20.98
C PHE A 311 -10.75 17.26 -21.18
N VAL A 312 -11.35 16.23 -21.78
CA VAL A 312 -12.77 16.18 -22.10
C VAL A 312 -13.41 15.01 -21.34
N PRO A 313 -14.28 15.26 -20.33
CA PRO A 313 -14.98 14.20 -19.64
C PRO A 313 -15.86 13.38 -20.60
N ALA A 314 -15.83 12.06 -20.46
CA ALA A 314 -16.67 11.17 -21.25
C ALA A 314 -18.14 11.30 -20.85
N ASP A 315 -18.41 11.47 -19.55
CA ASP A 315 -19.76 11.71 -19.03
C ASP A 315 -20.28 13.11 -19.41
N LYS A 316 -21.53 13.16 -19.88
CA LYS A 316 -22.14 14.42 -20.34
C LYS A 316 -22.32 15.40 -19.20
N THR A 317 -22.80 14.95 -18.04
CA THR A 317 -23.07 15.79 -16.88
C THR A 317 -21.78 16.42 -16.35
N ASP A 318 -20.71 15.64 -16.25
CA ASP A 318 -19.41 16.14 -15.87
C ASP A 318 -18.85 17.13 -16.90
N ARG A 319 -19.05 16.86 -18.18
CA ARG A 319 -18.62 17.76 -19.26
C ARG A 319 -19.36 19.10 -19.20
N ASP A 320 -20.69 19.08 -19.06
CA ASP A 320 -21.52 20.28 -18.97
C ASP A 320 -21.09 21.12 -17.74
N ARG A 321 -20.93 20.48 -16.57
CA ARG A 321 -20.43 21.14 -15.35
C ARG A 321 -19.06 21.79 -15.57
N ARG A 322 -18.10 21.10 -16.23
CA ARG A 322 -16.78 21.68 -16.52
C ARG A 322 -16.83 22.83 -17.52
N CYS A 323 -17.73 22.77 -18.51
CA CYS A 323 -17.95 23.89 -19.43
C CYS A 323 -18.47 25.12 -18.68
N ASP A 324 -19.46 24.96 -17.81
CA ASP A 324 -19.97 26.05 -16.98
C ASP A 324 -18.89 26.63 -16.05
N GLU A 325 -18.11 25.80 -15.42
CA GLU A 325 -16.98 26.21 -14.57
C GLU A 325 -15.94 27.03 -15.36
N ILE A 326 -15.55 26.57 -16.54
CA ILE A 326 -14.60 27.26 -17.42
C ILE A 326 -15.15 28.63 -17.82
N LEU A 327 -16.41 28.70 -18.24
CA LEU A 327 -17.08 29.96 -18.60
C LEU A 327 -17.12 30.93 -17.43
N MET A 328 -17.46 30.45 -16.23
CA MET A 328 -17.49 31.28 -15.02
C MET A 328 -16.12 31.79 -14.63
N ILE A 329 -15.06 30.98 -14.71
CA ILE A 329 -13.69 31.39 -14.44
C ILE A 329 -13.28 32.52 -15.41
N GLN A 330 -13.56 32.35 -16.72
CA GLN A 330 -13.27 33.34 -17.75
C GLN A 330 -14.06 34.65 -17.52
N ALA A 331 -15.37 34.52 -17.27
CA ALA A 331 -16.24 35.66 -17.03
C ALA A 331 -15.80 36.49 -15.81
N MET A 332 -15.45 35.81 -14.70
CA MET A 332 -14.95 36.50 -13.50
C MET A 332 -13.61 37.18 -13.72
N GLY A 333 -12.71 36.54 -14.45
CA GLY A 333 -11.43 37.16 -14.84
C GLY A 333 -11.60 38.39 -15.70
N LEU A 334 -12.50 38.36 -16.69
CA LEU A 334 -12.83 39.47 -17.56
C LEU A 334 -13.54 40.60 -16.78
N LYS A 335 -14.55 40.29 -15.99
CA LYS A 335 -15.28 41.23 -15.14
C LYS A 335 -14.33 42.07 -14.31
N LYS A 336 -13.38 41.44 -13.60
CA LYS A 336 -12.43 42.12 -12.74
C LYS A 336 -11.49 43.08 -13.50
N ARG A 337 -11.21 42.80 -14.75
CA ARG A 337 -10.38 43.68 -15.60
C ARG A 337 -11.18 44.86 -16.18
N LEU A 338 -12.47 44.70 -16.40
CA LEU A 338 -13.34 45.74 -16.97
C LEU A 338 -13.84 46.73 -15.91
N GLU A 339 -14.08 46.28 -14.66
CA GLU A 339 -14.58 47.14 -13.57
C GLU A 339 -13.79 48.42 -13.37
N PRO A 340 -12.44 48.45 -13.38
CA PRO A 340 -11.66 49.71 -13.16
C PRO A 340 -11.69 50.63 -14.34
N VAL A 341 -12.01 50.17 -15.55
CA VAL A 341 -11.85 50.97 -16.80
C VAL A 341 -13.17 51.50 -17.33
N SER A 342 -14.30 51.28 -16.64
CA SER A 342 -15.62 51.84 -16.97
C SER A 342 -16.08 51.64 -18.44
N TYR A 343 -15.72 50.52 -19.05
CA TYR A 343 -16.23 50.19 -20.39
C TYR A 343 -17.71 49.78 -20.31
N THR A 344 -18.55 50.53 -20.95
CA THR A 344 -19.99 50.30 -21.03
C THR A 344 -20.40 49.47 -22.25
N HIS A 345 -19.50 49.27 -23.23
CA HIS A 345 -19.81 48.53 -24.46
C HIS A 345 -18.61 47.69 -24.92
N LEU A 346 -18.85 46.41 -25.09
CA LEU A 346 -18.00 45.50 -25.87
C LEU A 346 -18.63 45.34 -27.25
N THR A 347 -18.01 45.80 -28.27
CA THR A 347 -18.36 45.45 -29.66
C THR A 347 -17.67 44.14 -30.01
N LEU A 348 -18.45 43.12 -30.26
CA LEU A 348 -17.99 41.85 -30.86
C LEU A 348 -17.74 42.03 -32.35
#